data_819e8cc5c250f38d8ad9db02fd5c3304
#
_entry.id   819e8cc5c250f38d8ad9db02fd5c3304
#
_cell.length_a   1.000
_cell.length_b   1.000
_cell.length_c   1.000
_cell.angle_alpha   90.00
_cell.angle_beta   90.00
_cell.angle_gamma   90.00
#
_symmetry.space_group_name_H-M   'P 1'
#
loop_
_entity.id
_entity.type
_entity.pdbx_description
1 polymer ?
#
loop_
_entity_poly.entity_id
_entity_poly.type
_entity_poly.pdbx_seq_one_letter_code
_entity_poly.pdbx_strand_id
1 'polypeptide(L)'
;AMLLQAMKPVTPYEMGETEVPGMYTISIDGLGSKPVEYTVQLPPDYDPYRSYPCIVALHAEGKSPVDQIQWWCGNLNKRMNMRMGQAGRYGYVVIAPKWTRDGKTNYGFTVHEHAAVLLSLRDALKKFSIDSDRVFLSGHSEAGTAAWDIGLAHPDLWAGVIPIVATAEKYIGRYWQNGRQVPFYFVMGEMDGNQLEINSGEFNRYLQRTGFDTMIVEYRGRGHEHFQDEIHHLMRWMRAHRRAFTPEKFTCSTLRPWDNFFFWVEVDDLPEDSIVMPIMWPKQNVRDVEVVAEIVSDNRIRVKTAANKITIYFTPDMIDFEQRVSIYTNSSNTTKAIVPSTEVMLEDVRTRCDRFHPFWAKHEYSRSR
;
A
#
# COMPACT_ATOMS: atom_id res chain seq x y z
N ALA A 1 -16.87 -16.68 -1.62
CA ALA A 1 -15.57 -16.37 -2.23
C ALA A 1 -15.58 -16.58 -3.75
N MET A 2 -15.84 -17.80 -4.27
CA MET A 2 -15.80 -18.10 -5.71
C MET A 2 -16.63 -17.13 -6.59
N LEU A 3 -17.83 -16.74 -6.17
CA LEU A 3 -18.64 -15.76 -6.90
C LEU A 3 -17.99 -14.36 -6.92
N LEU A 4 -17.39 -13.94 -5.82
CA LEU A 4 -16.67 -12.65 -5.75
C LEU A 4 -15.46 -12.65 -6.68
N GLN A 5 -14.70 -13.74 -6.69
CA GLN A 5 -13.55 -13.91 -7.60
C GLN A 5 -13.96 -13.94 -9.08
N ALA A 6 -15.15 -14.44 -9.38
CA ALA A 6 -15.69 -14.51 -10.74
C ALA A 6 -16.34 -13.19 -11.21
N MET A 7 -16.52 -12.20 -10.33
CA MET A 7 -17.04 -10.87 -10.71
C MET A 7 -16.07 -10.18 -11.67
N LYS A 8 -16.63 -9.70 -12.79
CA LYS A 8 -15.85 -8.99 -13.80
C LYS A 8 -15.76 -7.51 -13.46
N PRO A 9 -14.62 -6.87 -13.71
CA PRO A 9 -14.53 -5.42 -13.70
C PRO A 9 -15.30 -4.81 -14.88
N VAL A 10 -15.52 -3.51 -14.82
CA VAL A 10 -16.05 -2.73 -15.93
C VAL A 10 -15.12 -2.87 -17.15
N THR A 11 -15.67 -3.06 -18.33
CA THR A 11 -14.85 -3.13 -19.55
C THR A 11 -14.44 -1.74 -20.01
N PRO A 12 -13.27 -1.58 -20.66
CA PRO A 12 -12.87 -0.30 -21.25
C PRO A 12 -13.89 0.27 -22.24
N TYR A 13 -14.61 -0.59 -22.94
CA TYR A 13 -15.68 -0.20 -23.86
C TYR A 13 -16.82 0.53 -23.12
N GLU A 14 -17.18 0.08 -21.91
CA GLU A 14 -18.20 0.72 -21.08
C GLU A 14 -17.73 2.08 -20.51
N MET A 15 -16.41 2.29 -20.46
CA MET A 15 -15.82 3.56 -20.01
C MET A 15 -15.74 4.61 -21.12
N GLY A 16 -16.01 4.24 -22.39
CA GLY A 16 -15.97 5.13 -23.54
C GLY A 16 -14.58 5.27 -24.19
N GLU A 17 -14.56 5.98 -25.31
CA GLU A 17 -13.33 6.29 -26.06
C GLU A 17 -12.55 7.42 -25.37
N THR A 18 -11.21 7.37 -25.50
CA THR A 18 -10.30 8.38 -24.94
C THR A 18 -9.32 8.85 -26.01
N GLU A 19 -8.81 10.09 -25.87
CA GLU A 19 -7.82 10.66 -26.80
C GLU A 19 -6.51 9.82 -26.84
N VAL A 20 -6.12 9.28 -25.70
CA VAL A 20 -4.99 8.36 -25.59
C VAL A 20 -5.54 6.99 -25.24
N PRO A 21 -5.38 5.98 -26.11
CA PRO A 21 -5.94 4.66 -25.91
C PRO A 21 -5.54 4.07 -24.55
N GLY A 22 -6.56 3.60 -23.81
CA GLY A 22 -6.38 2.99 -22.48
C GLY A 22 -6.00 3.97 -21.36
N MET A 23 -6.03 5.29 -21.60
CA MET A 23 -5.78 6.29 -20.56
C MET A 23 -7.08 6.97 -20.14
N TYR A 24 -7.44 6.88 -18.87
CA TYR A 24 -8.65 7.45 -18.29
C TYR A 24 -8.32 8.35 -17.10
N THR A 25 -9.02 9.47 -16.95
CA THR A 25 -9.02 10.27 -15.73
C THR A 25 -10.34 10.07 -15.04
N ILE A 26 -10.27 9.61 -13.79
CA ILE A 26 -11.43 9.17 -13.02
C ILE A 26 -11.52 10.04 -11.77
N SER A 27 -12.71 10.57 -11.51
CA SER A 27 -13.05 11.31 -10.28
C SER A 27 -13.93 10.45 -9.39
N ILE A 28 -13.60 10.39 -8.11
CA ILE A 28 -14.29 9.60 -7.09
C ILE A 28 -14.53 10.45 -5.83
N ASP A 29 -15.44 10.00 -4.98
CA ASP A 29 -15.67 10.64 -3.69
C ASP A 29 -14.42 10.51 -2.80
N GLY A 30 -13.96 11.64 -2.26
CA GLY A 30 -12.84 11.70 -1.33
C GLY A 30 -13.30 11.78 0.13
N LEU A 31 -12.35 12.00 1.03
CA LEU A 31 -12.67 12.32 2.41
C LEU A 31 -13.29 13.74 2.51
N GLY A 32 -14.51 13.80 3.02
CA GLY A 32 -15.29 15.06 3.08
C GLY A 32 -15.90 15.40 1.72
N SER A 33 -15.99 16.69 1.41
CA SER A 33 -16.68 17.20 0.21
C SER A 33 -15.81 17.30 -1.06
N LYS A 34 -14.53 16.97 -0.98
CA LYS A 34 -13.60 17.13 -2.11
C LYS A 34 -13.40 15.80 -2.82
N PRO A 35 -13.63 15.76 -4.16
CA PRO A 35 -13.34 14.56 -4.92
C PRO A 35 -11.83 14.28 -4.97
N VAL A 36 -11.51 13.02 -5.19
CA VAL A 36 -10.15 12.54 -5.51
C VAL A 36 -10.15 12.19 -6.99
N GLU A 37 -9.14 12.65 -7.70
CA GLU A 37 -8.91 12.30 -9.10
C GLU A 37 -7.70 11.39 -9.23
N TYR A 38 -7.75 10.45 -10.15
CA TYR A 38 -6.58 9.68 -10.55
C TYR A 38 -6.61 9.40 -12.05
N THR A 39 -5.43 9.30 -12.64
CA THR A 39 -5.25 8.89 -14.04
C THR A 39 -4.82 7.43 -14.07
N VAL A 40 -5.43 6.64 -14.94
CA VAL A 40 -5.03 5.25 -15.20
C VAL A 40 -4.56 5.09 -16.64
N GLN A 41 -3.51 4.32 -16.84
CA GLN A 41 -3.07 3.82 -18.14
C GLN A 41 -3.12 2.30 -18.14
N LEU A 42 -3.93 1.75 -18.98
CA LEU A 42 -4.01 0.30 -19.23
C LEU A 42 -2.90 -0.14 -20.22
N PRO A 43 -2.39 -1.36 -20.11
CA PRO A 43 -1.48 -1.90 -21.13
C PRO A 43 -2.22 -2.06 -22.47
N PRO A 44 -1.48 -2.04 -23.61
CA PRO A 44 -2.11 -2.07 -24.94
C PRO A 44 -2.97 -3.31 -25.22
N ASP A 45 -2.64 -4.43 -24.59
CA ASP A 45 -3.33 -5.72 -24.71
C ASP A 45 -4.25 -6.01 -23.53
N TYR A 46 -4.75 -4.96 -22.85
CA TYR A 46 -5.62 -5.13 -21.70
C TYR A 46 -6.88 -5.92 -22.06
N ASP A 47 -7.09 -6.98 -21.29
CA ASP A 47 -8.25 -7.87 -21.36
C ASP A 47 -8.86 -7.98 -19.95
N PRO A 48 -10.12 -7.60 -19.70
CA PRO A 48 -10.77 -7.67 -18.39
C PRO A 48 -10.89 -9.09 -17.83
N TYR A 49 -10.64 -10.12 -18.65
CA TYR A 49 -10.62 -11.52 -18.24
C TYR A 49 -9.25 -12.00 -17.74
N ARG A 50 -8.21 -11.19 -17.89
CA ARG A 50 -6.86 -11.44 -17.37
C ARG A 50 -6.60 -10.58 -16.16
N SER A 51 -5.67 -11.01 -15.33
CA SER A 51 -5.26 -10.28 -14.12
C SER A 51 -3.89 -9.63 -14.34
N TYR A 52 -3.77 -8.35 -14.03
CA TYR A 52 -2.60 -7.52 -14.33
C TYR A 52 -1.95 -6.98 -13.06
N PRO A 53 -0.62 -6.98 -12.96
CA PRO A 53 0.06 -6.24 -11.91
C PRO A 53 -0.21 -4.74 -12.06
N CYS A 54 -0.11 -4.00 -10.95
CA CYS A 54 -0.40 -2.57 -10.92
C CYS A 54 0.74 -1.79 -10.28
N ILE A 55 0.99 -0.59 -10.82
CA ILE A 55 1.87 0.41 -10.21
C ILE A 55 1.02 1.60 -9.79
N VAL A 56 1.03 1.92 -8.51
CA VAL A 56 0.51 3.18 -7.96
C VAL A 56 1.66 4.18 -7.96
N ALA A 57 1.60 5.16 -8.85
CA ALA A 57 2.70 6.05 -9.15
C ALA A 57 2.41 7.47 -8.68
N LEU A 58 3.09 7.90 -7.62
CA LEU A 58 2.92 9.22 -7.02
C LEU A 58 3.78 10.27 -7.75
N HIS A 59 3.14 11.34 -8.20
CA HIS A 59 3.85 12.42 -8.92
C HIS A 59 4.61 13.33 -7.95
N ALA A 60 5.81 13.75 -8.37
CA ALA A 60 6.64 14.71 -7.64
C ALA A 60 6.02 16.12 -7.65
N GLU A 61 6.59 17.00 -6.84
CA GLU A 61 6.27 18.42 -6.83
C GLU A 61 6.37 19.04 -8.22
N GLY A 62 5.41 19.90 -8.57
CA GLY A 62 5.38 20.57 -9.88
C GLY A 62 5.13 19.67 -11.07
N LYS A 63 4.86 18.38 -10.83
CA LYS A 63 4.50 17.38 -11.82
C LYS A 63 3.02 17.02 -11.72
N SER A 64 2.51 16.43 -12.78
CA SER A 64 1.12 15.95 -12.86
C SER A 64 1.04 14.42 -12.78
N PRO A 65 -0.14 13.84 -12.51
CA PRO A 65 -0.36 12.40 -12.67
C PRO A 65 0.06 11.87 -14.06
N VAL A 66 -0.16 12.67 -15.11
CA VAL A 66 0.22 12.28 -16.49
C VAL A 66 1.74 12.22 -16.67
N ASP A 67 2.52 13.11 -16.03
CA ASP A 67 3.99 13.02 -16.06
C ASP A 67 4.48 11.71 -15.45
N GLN A 68 3.83 11.25 -14.38
CA GLN A 68 4.19 10.00 -13.74
C GLN A 68 3.75 8.77 -14.58
N ILE A 69 2.62 8.86 -15.26
CA ILE A 69 2.24 7.87 -16.29
C ILE A 69 3.30 7.80 -17.39
N GLN A 70 3.81 8.97 -17.85
CA GLN A 70 4.84 9.01 -18.89
C GLN A 70 6.14 8.35 -18.43
N TRP A 71 6.53 8.51 -17.19
CA TRP A 71 7.74 7.89 -16.64
C TRP A 71 7.71 6.35 -16.77
N TRP A 72 6.56 5.74 -16.43
CA TRP A 72 6.38 4.29 -16.49
C TRP A 72 6.01 3.76 -17.87
N CYS A 73 5.08 4.44 -18.54
CA CYS A 73 4.45 4.00 -19.78
C CYS A 73 5.08 4.61 -21.05
N GLY A 74 6.05 5.51 -20.88
CA GLY A 74 6.68 6.24 -21.99
C GLY A 74 5.81 7.36 -22.55
N ASN A 75 6.40 8.18 -23.41
CA ASN A 75 5.69 9.24 -24.10
C ASN A 75 4.69 8.67 -25.12
N LEU A 76 3.62 9.42 -25.39
CA LEU A 76 2.68 9.09 -26.43
C LEU A 76 3.35 9.15 -27.81
N ASN A 77 3.39 8.03 -28.49
CA ASN A 77 3.77 8.00 -29.90
C ASN A 77 2.57 8.40 -30.75
N LYS A 78 2.55 9.64 -31.25
CA LYS A 78 1.43 10.18 -32.02
C LYS A 78 1.15 9.41 -33.31
N ARG A 79 2.16 8.81 -33.95
CA ARG A 79 2.00 8.04 -35.20
C ARG A 79 1.29 6.70 -34.96
N MET A 80 1.56 6.05 -33.85
CA MET A 80 0.97 4.76 -33.47
C MET A 80 -0.23 4.94 -32.53
N ASN A 81 -0.48 6.16 -32.07
CA ASN A 81 -1.46 6.51 -31.06
C ASN A 81 -1.42 5.61 -29.84
N MET A 82 -0.22 5.33 -29.31
CA MET A 82 -0.03 4.48 -28.13
C MET A 82 1.23 4.85 -27.36
N ARG A 83 1.28 4.48 -26.08
CA ARG A 83 2.48 4.56 -25.24
C ARG A 83 3.27 3.26 -25.36
N MET A 84 4.58 3.36 -25.50
CA MET A 84 5.47 2.22 -25.75
C MET A 84 6.51 2.01 -24.63
N GLY A 85 6.26 2.54 -23.45
CA GLY A 85 7.15 2.40 -22.29
C GLY A 85 7.10 1.01 -21.67
N GLN A 86 7.91 0.83 -20.64
CA GLN A 86 8.17 -0.50 -20.09
C GLN A 86 6.94 -1.07 -19.36
N ALA A 87 6.18 -0.25 -18.62
CA ALA A 87 4.99 -0.75 -17.93
C ALA A 87 4.00 -1.43 -18.88
N GLY A 88 3.70 -0.80 -20.04
CA GLY A 88 2.82 -1.40 -21.06
C GLY A 88 3.38 -2.68 -21.65
N ARG A 89 4.70 -2.72 -21.93
CA ARG A 89 5.37 -3.92 -22.48
C ARG A 89 5.38 -5.12 -21.54
N TYR A 90 5.42 -4.85 -20.23
CA TYR A 90 5.38 -5.88 -19.18
C TYR A 90 3.96 -6.16 -18.69
N GLY A 91 2.94 -5.54 -19.29
CA GLY A 91 1.54 -5.77 -18.96
C GLY A 91 1.13 -5.20 -17.59
N TYR A 92 1.67 -4.05 -17.18
CA TYR A 92 1.26 -3.38 -15.95
C TYR A 92 0.17 -2.35 -16.22
N VAL A 93 -0.84 -2.34 -15.35
CA VAL A 93 -1.73 -1.19 -15.18
C VAL A 93 -0.97 -0.15 -14.35
N VAL A 94 -0.99 1.11 -14.77
CA VAL A 94 -0.39 2.20 -13.98
C VAL A 94 -1.48 3.17 -13.57
N ILE A 95 -1.60 3.42 -12.27
CA ILE A 95 -2.50 4.45 -11.73
C ILE A 95 -1.69 5.56 -11.09
N ALA A 96 -2.06 6.80 -11.37
CA ALA A 96 -1.41 7.97 -10.81
C ALA A 96 -2.46 8.85 -10.12
N PRO A 97 -2.58 8.75 -8.79
CA PRO A 97 -3.46 9.60 -8.00
C PRO A 97 -3.02 11.07 -8.02
N LYS A 98 -3.96 12.00 -8.05
CA LYS A 98 -3.73 13.40 -7.67
C LYS A 98 -3.77 13.50 -6.15
N TRP A 99 -2.68 13.11 -5.51
CA TRP A 99 -2.59 12.91 -4.07
C TRP A 99 -2.27 14.18 -3.29
N THR A 100 -1.71 15.20 -3.95
CA THR A 100 -1.45 16.51 -3.35
C THR A 100 -2.62 17.47 -3.58
N ARG A 101 -2.78 18.43 -2.67
CA ARG A 101 -3.72 19.56 -2.91
C ARG A 101 -3.07 20.56 -3.86
N ASP A 102 -3.92 21.23 -4.66
CA ASP A 102 -3.47 22.32 -5.54
C ASP A 102 -2.69 23.38 -4.74
N GLY A 103 -1.51 23.73 -5.21
CA GLY A 103 -0.63 24.71 -4.59
C GLY A 103 0.17 24.22 -3.37
N LYS A 104 0.06 22.94 -2.98
CA LYS A 104 0.95 22.31 -1.99
C LYS A 104 2.09 21.57 -2.69
N THR A 105 3.29 21.86 -2.22
CA THR A 105 4.53 21.30 -2.75
C THR A 105 5.09 20.19 -1.87
N ASN A 106 4.76 20.17 -0.59
CA ASN A 106 5.35 19.26 0.40
C ASN A 106 4.34 18.21 0.86
N TYR A 107 4.83 17.01 1.13
CA TYR A 107 4.06 15.93 1.76
C TYR A 107 3.73 16.28 3.22
N GLY A 108 2.44 16.25 3.54
CA GLY A 108 1.94 16.64 4.87
C GLY A 108 1.77 15.50 5.86
N PHE A 109 1.95 14.25 5.43
CA PHE A 109 1.69 13.04 6.23
C PHE A 109 0.23 12.94 6.75
N THR A 110 -0.70 13.53 6.02
CA THR A 110 -2.09 13.69 6.45
C THR A 110 -2.99 12.54 5.98
N VAL A 111 -4.10 12.37 6.71
CA VAL A 111 -5.14 11.40 6.33
C VAL A 111 -5.68 11.64 4.90
N HIS A 112 -5.73 12.88 4.45
CA HIS A 112 -6.23 13.21 3.11
C HIS A 112 -5.30 12.73 2.00
N GLU A 113 -3.99 12.84 2.21
CA GLU A 113 -2.97 12.38 1.24
C GLU A 113 -2.97 10.84 1.18
N HIS A 114 -3.00 10.17 2.34
CA HIS A 114 -3.18 8.70 2.38
C HIS A 114 -4.49 8.29 1.70
N ALA A 115 -5.60 8.93 2.04
CA ALA A 115 -6.90 8.61 1.46
C ALA A 115 -6.93 8.79 -0.05
N ALA A 116 -6.29 9.83 -0.59
CA ALA A 116 -6.23 10.03 -2.03
C ALA A 116 -5.56 8.84 -2.75
N VAL A 117 -4.48 8.31 -2.19
CA VAL A 117 -3.79 7.13 -2.73
C VAL A 117 -4.62 5.86 -2.57
N LEU A 118 -5.13 5.62 -1.36
CA LEU A 118 -5.84 4.39 -1.02
C LEU A 118 -7.21 4.29 -1.72
N LEU A 119 -7.96 5.38 -1.80
CA LEU A 119 -9.25 5.42 -2.48
C LEU A 119 -9.09 5.23 -3.99
N SER A 120 -8.05 5.83 -4.58
CA SER A 120 -7.72 5.61 -6.00
C SER A 120 -7.40 4.13 -6.29
N LEU A 121 -6.60 3.49 -5.43
CA LEU A 121 -6.30 2.06 -5.57
C LEU A 121 -7.57 1.20 -5.41
N ARG A 122 -8.39 1.46 -4.40
CA ARG A 122 -9.65 0.73 -4.16
C ARG A 122 -10.61 0.85 -5.35
N ASP A 123 -10.75 2.05 -5.90
CA ASP A 123 -11.62 2.27 -7.07
C ASP A 123 -11.06 1.58 -8.32
N ALA A 124 -9.74 1.63 -8.52
CA ALA A 124 -9.08 0.92 -9.62
C ALA A 124 -9.26 -0.61 -9.51
N LEU A 125 -9.18 -1.19 -8.31
CA LEU A 125 -9.45 -2.62 -8.06
C LEU A 125 -10.90 -3.01 -8.37
N LYS A 126 -11.86 -2.08 -8.23
CA LYS A 126 -13.26 -2.31 -8.67
C LYS A 126 -13.41 -2.30 -10.18
N LYS A 127 -12.75 -1.34 -10.83
CA LYS A 127 -12.97 -1.03 -12.25
C LYS A 127 -12.09 -1.81 -13.21
N PHE A 128 -10.92 -2.25 -12.76
CA PHE A 128 -9.93 -2.92 -13.59
C PHE A 128 -9.55 -4.29 -13.04
N SER A 129 -9.09 -5.16 -13.93
CA SER A 129 -8.66 -6.52 -13.57
C SER A 129 -7.22 -6.53 -13.04
N ILE A 130 -7.04 -5.94 -11.86
CA ILE A 130 -5.76 -5.83 -11.16
C ILE A 130 -5.55 -7.05 -10.27
N ASP A 131 -4.35 -7.65 -10.33
CA ASP A 131 -3.86 -8.64 -9.38
C ASP A 131 -3.48 -7.93 -8.08
N SER A 132 -4.32 -8.07 -7.06
CA SER A 132 -4.11 -7.43 -5.75
C SER A 132 -2.86 -7.92 -5.02
N ASP A 133 -2.29 -9.06 -5.42
CA ASP A 133 -1.02 -9.54 -4.87
C ASP A 133 0.20 -8.94 -5.55
N ARG A 134 0.02 -8.17 -6.63
CA ARG A 134 1.10 -7.53 -7.39
C ARG A 134 0.84 -6.04 -7.58
N VAL A 135 0.56 -5.34 -6.49
CA VAL A 135 0.41 -3.87 -6.46
C VAL A 135 1.67 -3.26 -5.86
N PHE A 136 2.30 -2.37 -6.61
CA PHE A 136 3.54 -1.69 -6.23
C PHE A 136 3.29 -0.20 -6.04
N LEU A 137 3.90 0.40 -5.01
CA LEU A 137 3.82 1.83 -4.76
C LEU A 137 5.15 2.49 -5.12
N SER A 138 5.12 3.57 -5.89
CA SER A 138 6.33 4.30 -6.27
C SER A 138 6.11 5.80 -6.24
N GLY A 139 7.19 6.54 -5.97
CA GLY A 139 7.19 8.01 -6.02
C GLY A 139 8.60 8.58 -6.12
N HIS A 140 8.69 9.84 -6.58
CA HIS A 140 9.94 10.57 -6.73
C HIS A 140 9.98 11.77 -5.77
N SER A 141 11.12 12.03 -5.16
CA SER A 141 11.34 13.20 -4.29
C SER A 141 10.36 13.18 -3.10
N GLU A 142 9.63 14.23 -2.85
CA GLU A 142 8.55 14.28 -1.84
C GLU A 142 7.54 13.15 -2.01
N ALA A 143 7.22 12.77 -3.25
CA ALA A 143 6.38 11.61 -3.51
C ALA A 143 7.08 10.28 -3.21
N GLY A 144 8.39 10.24 -3.27
CA GLY A 144 9.21 9.10 -2.78
C GLY A 144 9.11 8.96 -1.27
N THR A 145 9.20 10.08 -0.54
CA THR A 145 8.97 10.14 0.91
C THR A 145 7.54 9.70 1.25
N ALA A 146 6.54 10.17 0.49
CA ALA A 146 5.14 9.73 0.64
C ALA A 146 4.97 8.23 0.36
N ALA A 147 5.60 7.71 -0.68
CA ALA A 147 5.57 6.27 -0.98
C ALA A 147 6.20 5.45 0.15
N TRP A 148 7.29 5.90 0.73
CA TRP A 148 7.93 5.24 1.87
C TRP A 148 7.02 5.22 3.10
N ASP A 149 6.48 6.39 3.50
CA ASP A 149 5.57 6.50 4.66
C ASP A 149 4.28 5.68 4.46
N ILE A 150 3.59 5.84 3.32
CA ILE A 150 2.35 5.12 3.00
C ILE A 150 2.61 3.61 2.88
N GLY A 151 3.78 3.23 2.35
CA GLY A 151 4.22 1.84 2.29
C GLY A 151 4.34 1.19 3.66
N LEU A 152 4.91 1.92 4.61
CA LEU A 152 5.03 1.47 6.00
C LEU A 152 3.71 1.56 6.77
N ALA A 153 2.87 2.54 6.47
CA ALA A 153 1.59 2.73 7.16
C ALA A 153 0.54 1.68 6.79
N HIS A 154 0.60 1.13 5.57
CA HIS A 154 -0.35 0.15 5.03
C HIS A 154 0.38 -1.04 4.40
N PRO A 155 1.13 -1.81 5.19
CA PRO A 155 2.03 -2.86 4.68
C PRO A 155 1.29 -4.04 4.04
N ASP A 156 0.01 -4.21 4.32
CA ASP A 156 -0.87 -5.26 3.79
C ASP A 156 -1.23 -5.08 2.31
N LEU A 157 -1.00 -3.89 1.74
CA LEU A 157 -1.44 -3.57 0.38
C LEU A 157 -0.38 -3.81 -0.70
N TRP A 158 0.91 -3.77 -0.33
CA TRP A 158 1.99 -3.60 -1.30
C TRP A 158 2.79 -4.88 -1.51
N ALA A 159 2.95 -5.26 -2.78
CA ALA A 159 3.92 -6.27 -3.20
C ALA A 159 5.37 -5.74 -3.14
N GLY A 160 5.51 -4.44 -3.10
CA GLY A 160 6.77 -3.74 -2.91
C GLY A 160 6.61 -2.23 -3.04
N VAL A 161 7.56 -1.50 -2.49
CA VAL A 161 7.58 -0.03 -2.47
C VAL A 161 8.89 0.47 -3.08
N ILE A 162 8.80 1.48 -3.94
CA ILE A 162 9.90 2.00 -4.75
C ILE A 162 10.06 3.51 -4.50
N PRO A 163 10.70 3.92 -3.40
CA PRO A 163 11.01 5.32 -3.13
C PRO A 163 12.24 5.74 -3.95
N ILE A 164 12.08 6.75 -4.81
CA ILE A 164 13.14 7.30 -5.64
C ILE A 164 13.49 8.69 -5.13
N VAL A 165 14.75 8.95 -4.81
CA VAL A 165 15.28 10.19 -4.18
C VAL A 165 14.44 10.66 -2.99
N ALA A 166 14.05 9.71 -2.15
CA ALA A 166 13.22 9.91 -0.97
C ALA A 166 14.06 10.28 0.25
N THR A 167 13.44 10.97 1.20
CA THR A 167 14.05 11.31 2.50
C THR A 167 13.25 10.67 3.63
N ALA A 168 13.95 10.03 4.59
CA ALA A 168 13.34 9.49 5.79
C ALA A 168 12.91 10.60 6.74
N GLU A 169 11.61 10.81 6.86
CA GLU A 169 11.06 11.87 7.70
C GLU A 169 9.97 11.34 8.63
N LYS A 170 9.73 12.05 9.71
CA LYS A 170 8.63 11.83 10.67
C LYS A 170 8.38 10.36 11.01
N TYR A 171 7.22 9.83 10.63
CA TYR A 171 6.75 8.50 11.01
C TYR A 171 7.59 7.35 10.45
N ILE A 172 8.33 7.58 9.34
CA ILE A 172 9.17 6.57 8.69
C ILE A 172 10.10 5.91 9.71
N GLY A 173 10.80 6.72 10.51
CA GLY A 173 11.71 6.21 11.55
C GLY A 173 11.01 5.48 12.72
N ARG A 174 9.71 5.67 12.88
CA ARG A 174 8.91 5.00 13.92
C ARG A 174 8.25 3.72 13.40
N TYR A 175 7.86 3.73 12.12
CA TYR A 175 7.16 2.61 11.47
C TYR A 175 8.11 1.60 10.80
N TRP A 176 9.42 1.73 10.99
CA TRP A 176 10.41 0.90 10.30
C TRP A 176 10.14 -0.62 10.39
N GLN A 177 9.57 -1.11 11.51
CA GLN A 177 9.25 -2.52 11.70
C GLN A 177 8.14 -3.01 10.76
N ASN A 178 7.25 -2.11 10.31
CA ASN A 178 6.17 -2.43 9.39
C ASN A 178 6.70 -2.90 8.03
N GLY A 179 7.93 -2.48 7.67
CA GLY A 179 8.62 -2.87 6.44
C GLY A 179 9.13 -4.31 6.39
N ARG A 180 8.98 -5.11 7.47
CA ARG A 180 9.46 -6.50 7.45
C ARG A 180 8.74 -7.41 6.47
N GLN A 181 7.49 -7.10 6.17
CA GLN A 181 6.65 -7.88 5.25
C GLN A 181 6.50 -7.19 3.88
N VAL A 182 7.17 -6.05 3.69
CA VAL A 182 7.09 -5.27 2.45
C VAL A 182 8.50 -5.13 1.86
N PRO A 183 8.74 -5.64 0.66
CA PRO A 183 9.99 -5.39 -0.05
C PRO A 183 10.15 -3.91 -0.43
N PHE A 184 11.37 -3.38 -0.26
CA PHE A 184 11.70 -2.01 -0.63
C PHE A 184 12.82 -1.96 -1.67
N TYR A 185 12.67 -1.10 -2.67
CA TYR A 185 13.69 -0.79 -3.66
C TYR A 185 13.95 0.71 -3.69
N PHE A 186 15.02 1.14 -3.02
CA PHE A 186 15.42 2.55 -2.99
C PHE A 186 16.35 2.88 -4.15
N VAL A 187 16.15 4.05 -4.77
CA VAL A 187 17.04 4.60 -5.80
C VAL A 187 17.44 6.01 -5.41
N MET A 188 18.71 6.32 -5.45
CA MET A 188 19.23 7.64 -5.08
C MET A 188 20.51 8.00 -5.82
N GLY A 189 20.86 9.28 -5.82
CA GLY A 189 22.12 9.79 -6.31
C GLY A 189 23.09 10.08 -5.17
N GLU A 190 24.36 9.76 -5.37
CA GLU A 190 25.45 10.08 -4.42
C GLU A 190 25.54 11.58 -4.10
N MET A 191 25.27 12.42 -5.10
CA MET A 191 25.38 13.87 -5.01
C MET A 191 24.06 14.59 -4.74
N ASP A 192 23.05 13.86 -4.23
CA ASP A 192 21.73 14.43 -3.88
C ASP A 192 21.76 15.04 -2.47
N GLY A 193 22.54 16.10 -2.31
CA GLY A 193 22.67 16.80 -1.03
C GLY A 193 23.12 15.87 0.11
N ASN A 194 22.41 15.92 1.22
CA ASN A 194 22.69 15.11 2.42
C ASN A 194 21.69 13.96 2.63
N GLN A 195 20.95 13.56 1.59
CA GLN A 195 19.91 12.52 1.70
C GLN A 195 20.45 11.17 2.19
N LEU A 196 21.62 10.75 1.70
CA LEU A 196 22.26 9.52 2.17
C LEU A 196 22.56 9.56 3.67
N GLU A 197 23.03 10.70 4.19
CA GLU A 197 23.30 10.89 5.61
C GLU A 197 21.98 10.80 6.43
N ILE A 198 20.94 11.51 6.00
CA ILE A 198 19.63 11.51 6.65
C ILE A 198 19.03 10.10 6.68
N ASN A 199 19.10 9.38 5.56
CA ASN A 199 18.52 8.04 5.41
C ASN A 199 19.36 6.94 6.07
N SER A 200 20.62 7.20 6.41
CA SER A 200 21.58 6.18 6.87
C SER A 200 21.10 5.37 8.07
N GLY A 201 20.40 6.02 8.99
CA GLY A 201 19.83 5.35 10.17
C GLY A 201 18.81 4.28 9.80
N GLU A 202 17.90 4.58 8.89
CA GLU A 202 16.86 3.65 8.42
C GLU A 202 17.44 2.55 7.52
N PHE A 203 18.34 2.91 6.62
CA PHE A 203 19.03 1.95 5.76
C PHE A 203 19.83 0.93 6.59
N ASN A 204 20.54 1.37 7.61
CA ASN A 204 21.24 0.48 8.52
C ASN A 204 20.29 -0.47 9.25
N ARG A 205 19.10 0.01 9.65
CA ARG A 205 18.07 -0.85 10.27
C ARG A 205 17.61 -1.95 9.31
N TYR A 206 17.33 -1.61 8.05
CA TYR A 206 16.85 -2.59 7.07
C TYR A 206 17.95 -3.57 6.63
N LEU A 207 19.17 -3.10 6.44
CA LEU A 207 20.27 -3.95 5.98
C LEU A 207 20.88 -4.84 7.07
N GLN A 208 20.92 -4.38 8.31
CA GLN A 208 21.57 -5.11 9.40
C GLN A 208 20.64 -6.06 10.16
N ARG A 209 19.32 -5.89 10.05
CA ARG A 209 18.36 -6.73 10.76
C ARG A 209 17.77 -7.79 9.83
N THR A 210 17.57 -8.96 10.38
CA THR A 210 16.96 -10.07 9.63
C THR A 210 15.48 -9.83 9.35
N GLY A 211 15.00 -10.34 8.22
CA GLY A 211 13.59 -10.33 7.84
C GLY A 211 13.16 -9.09 7.04
N PHE A 212 14.10 -8.28 6.56
CA PHE A 212 13.83 -7.21 5.60
C PHE A 212 14.30 -7.63 4.22
N ASP A 213 13.47 -7.39 3.22
CA ASP A 213 13.81 -7.51 1.80
C ASP A 213 14.00 -6.09 1.25
N THR A 214 15.25 -5.62 1.28
CA THR A 214 15.56 -4.24 0.92
C THR A 214 16.73 -4.18 -0.05
N MET A 215 16.52 -3.47 -1.15
CA MET A 215 17.55 -3.12 -2.13
C MET A 215 17.76 -1.60 -2.11
N ILE A 216 19.02 -1.19 -2.09
CA ILE A 216 19.41 0.22 -2.15
C ILE A 216 20.38 0.38 -3.33
N VAL A 217 19.97 1.20 -4.30
CA VAL A 217 20.75 1.51 -5.49
C VAL A 217 21.20 2.95 -5.41
N GLU A 218 22.52 3.14 -5.35
CA GLU A 218 23.18 4.44 -5.36
C GLU A 218 23.85 4.66 -6.70
N TYR A 219 23.49 5.73 -7.38
CA TYR A 219 24.13 6.17 -8.61
C TYR A 219 25.26 7.17 -8.30
N ARG A 220 26.51 6.75 -8.51
CA ARG A 220 27.69 7.57 -8.24
C ARG A 220 27.79 8.74 -9.22
N GLY A 221 28.14 9.92 -8.69
CA GLY A 221 28.28 11.14 -9.46
C GLY A 221 26.97 11.71 -10.01
N ARG A 222 25.80 11.19 -9.55
CA ARG A 222 24.48 11.71 -9.92
C ARG A 222 23.80 12.35 -8.72
N GLY A 223 22.98 13.37 -8.97
CA GLY A 223 22.24 14.13 -7.96
C GLY A 223 20.76 13.77 -7.91
N HIS A 224 19.92 14.79 -7.72
CA HIS A 224 18.47 14.67 -7.65
C HIS A 224 17.86 14.51 -9.06
N GLU A 225 17.76 13.28 -9.51
CA GLU A 225 17.36 12.94 -10.89
C GLU A 225 16.18 11.95 -10.92
N HIS A 226 15.63 11.74 -12.14
CA HIS A 226 14.49 10.83 -12.34
C HIS A 226 14.88 9.36 -12.45
N PHE A 227 16.15 9.03 -12.62
CA PHE A 227 16.71 7.67 -12.73
C PHE A 227 15.93 6.73 -13.66
N GLN A 228 15.57 7.24 -14.85
CA GLN A 228 14.87 6.43 -15.86
C GLN A 228 15.68 5.19 -16.28
N ASP A 229 16.98 5.23 -16.13
CA ASP A 229 17.90 4.12 -16.44
C ASP A 229 17.57 2.87 -15.60
N GLU A 230 17.03 3.06 -14.39
CA GLU A 230 16.71 1.97 -13.45
C GLU A 230 15.46 1.18 -13.84
N ILE A 231 14.65 1.66 -14.79
CA ILE A 231 13.33 1.08 -15.09
C ILE A 231 13.35 -0.41 -15.40
N HIS A 232 14.37 -0.90 -16.10
CA HIS A 232 14.47 -2.32 -16.43
C HIS A 232 14.80 -3.21 -15.23
N HIS A 233 15.57 -2.70 -14.28
CA HIS A 233 15.87 -3.37 -13.03
C HIS A 233 14.62 -3.40 -12.13
N LEU A 234 13.89 -2.30 -12.06
CA LEU A 234 12.60 -2.21 -11.35
C LEU A 234 11.58 -3.19 -11.90
N MET A 235 11.41 -3.27 -13.23
CA MET A 235 10.51 -4.25 -13.87
C MET A 235 10.89 -5.69 -13.52
N ARG A 236 12.19 -6.00 -13.48
CA ARG A 236 12.70 -7.34 -13.12
C ARG A 236 12.41 -7.64 -11.65
N TRP A 237 12.68 -6.67 -10.77
CA TRP A 237 12.45 -6.79 -9.34
C TRP A 237 10.97 -6.99 -9.03
N MET A 238 10.09 -6.16 -9.58
CA MET A 238 8.64 -6.28 -9.38
C MET A 238 8.06 -7.62 -9.81
N ARG A 239 8.62 -8.26 -10.85
CA ARG A 239 8.17 -9.60 -11.27
C ARG A 239 8.43 -10.69 -10.25
N ALA A 240 9.41 -10.52 -9.39
CA ALA A 240 9.81 -11.49 -8.37
C ALA A 240 9.01 -11.35 -7.07
N HIS A 241 8.25 -10.25 -6.89
CA HIS A 241 7.62 -9.94 -5.61
C HIS A 241 6.09 -10.03 -5.65
N ARG A 242 5.54 -10.46 -4.53
CA ARG A 242 4.12 -10.49 -4.24
C ARG A 242 3.92 -10.04 -2.78
N ARG A 243 2.76 -9.46 -2.48
CA ARG A 243 2.45 -9.08 -1.10
C ARG A 243 2.26 -10.32 -0.21
N ALA A 244 2.58 -10.17 1.06
CA ALA A 244 2.19 -11.11 2.09
C ALA A 244 0.74 -10.78 2.53
N PHE A 245 -0.24 -11.59 2.17
CA PHE A 245 -1.64 -11.33 2.54
C PHE A 245 -1.94 -11.75 3.98
N THR A 246 -1.58 -12.97 4.35
CA THR A 246 -1.80 -13.55 5.69
C THR A 246 -0.48 -14.04 6.30
N PRO A 247 0.47 -13.12 6.63
CA PRO A 247 1.73 -13.54 7.26
C PRO A 247 1.45 -14.23 8.60
N GLU A 248 2.16 -15.33 8.86
CA GLU A 248 2.01 -16.11 10.10
C GLU A 248 2.35 -15.27 11.34
N LYS A 249 3.29 -14.35 11.19
CA LYS A 249 3.72 -13.47 12.28
C LYS A 249 4.12 -12.11 11.76
N PHE A 250 3.66 -11.07 12.46
CA PHE A 250 4.11 -9.70 12.18
C PHE A 250 4.15 -8.84 13.46
N THR A 251 4.91 -7.77 13.36
CA THR A 251 4.92 -6.67 14.35
C THR A 251 4.84 -5.37 13.57
N CYS A 252 3.78 -4.61 13.80
CA CYS A 252 3.58 -3.30 13.22
C CYS A 252 3.41 -2.26 14.31
N SER A 253 3.71 -1.00 13.98
CA SER A 253 3.56 0.15 14.87
C SER A 253 2.65 1.18 14.26
N THR A 254 1.87 1.87 15.08
CA THR A 254 1.06 3.02 14.66
C THR A 254 1.10 4.15 15.68
N LEU A 255 0.96 5.37 15.16
CA LEU A 255 0.83 6.64 15.89
C LEU A 255 -0.33 7.47 15.37
N ARG A 256 -0.93 7.06 14.23
CA ARG A 256 -2.02 7.79 13.57
C ARG A 256 -3.27 6.91 13.55
N PRO A 257 -4.45 7.42 13.92
CA PRO A 257 -5.67 6.62 14.01
C PRO A 257 -6.12 5.98 12.69
N TRP A 258 -5.68 6.50 11.55
CA TRP A 258 -6.01 5.95 10.22
C TRP A 258 -5.02 4.92 9.69
N ASP A 259 -3.89 4.73 10.34
CA ASP A 259 -2.92 3.66 10.08
C ASP A 259 -3.23 2.50 11.02
N ASN A 260 -4.39 1.91 10.87
CA ASN A 260 -4.97 1.01 11.86
C ASN A 260 -5.22 -0.42 11.36
N PHE A 261 -4.94 -0.69 10.08
CA PHE A 261 -5.15 -2.02 9.49
C PHE A 261 -3.81 -2.64 9.06
N PHE A 262 -3.50 -3.82 9.61
CA PHE A 262 -2.27 -4.55 9.36
C PHE A 262 -2.59 -6.01 9.04
N PHE A 263 -2.54 -6.38 7.77
CA PHE A 263 -2.76 -7.73 7.25
C PHE A 263 -4.15 -8.30 7.60
N TRP A 264 -4.29 -8.97 8.72
CA TRP A 264 -5.53 -9.57 9.21
C TRP A 264 -5.96 -9.04 10.59
N VAL A 265 -5.37 -7.94 11.03
CA VAL A 265 -5.71 -7.27 12.30
C VAL A 265 -6.01 -5.80 12.05
N GLU A 266 -7.16 -5.35 12.55
CA GLU A 266 -7.52 -3.94 12.65
C GLU A 266 -7.53 -3.52 14.11
N VAL A 267 -7.01 -2.34 14.39
CA VAL A 267 -6.95 -1.77 15.75
C VAL A 267 -7.61 -0.41 15.78
N ASP A 268 -8.44 -0.16 16.79
CA ASP A 268 -9.13 1.10 16.98
C ASP A 268 -9.01 1.57 18.43
N ASP A 269 -9.43 2.80 18.68
CA ASP A 269 -9.39 3.43 20.01
C ASP A 269 -7.99 3.36 20.62
N LEU A 270 -7.03 3.97 19.89
CA LEU A 270 -5.64 4.08 20.35
C LEU A 270 -5.55 4.93 21.61
N PRO A 271 -4.62 4.64 22.55
CA PRO A 271 -4.37 5.52 23.69
C PRO A 271 -4.05 6.96 23.24
N GLU A 272 -4.70 7.95 23.84
CA GLU A 272 -4.56 9.37 23.44
C GLU A 272 -3.13 9.89 23.51
N ASP A 273 -2.35 9.42 24.47
CA ASP A 273 -0.93 9.77 24.64
C ASP A 273 -0.04 9.20 23.53
N SER A 274 -0.49 8.14 22.87
CA SER A 274 0.20 7.51 21.74
C SER A 274 -0.14 8.15 20.37
N ILE A 275 -1.20 8.97 20.30
CA ILE A 275 -1.59 9.61 19.04
C ILE A 275 -0.69 10.81 18.75
N VAL A 276 -0.11 10.82 17.55
CA VAL A 276 0.69 11.95 17.03
C VAL A 276 0.14 12.38 15.68
N MET A 277 -0.58 13.48 15.68
CA MET A 277 -1.03 14.10 14.43
C MET A 277 0.15 14.81 13.73
N PRO A 278 0.18 14.90 12.38
CA PRO A 278 1.31 15.49 11.66
C PRO A 278 1.67 16.92 12.10
N ILE A 279 0.67 17.71 12.50
CA ILE A 279 0.87 19.08 13.00
C ILE A 279 1.55 19.12 14.39
N MET A 280 1.47 18.01 15.12
CA MET A 280 2.05 17.89 16.47
C MET A 280 3.47 17.31 16.46
N TRP A 281 4.03 17.08 15.28
CA TRP A 281 5.36 16.49 15.14
C TRP A 281 6.48 17.52 15.35
N PRO A 282 7.57 17.20 16.09
CA PRO A 282 7.76 15.99 16.92
C PRO A 282 7.06 16.14 18.28
N LYS A 283 6.38 15.07 18.72
CA LYS A 283 5.83 14.96 20.07
C LYS A 283 6.81 14.19 20.94
N GLN A 284 7.16 14.73 22.12
CA GLN A 284 8.09 14.09 23.06
C GLN A 284 7.41 12.99 23.86
N ASN A 285 8.18 12.00 24.31
CA ASN A 285 7.75 10.92 25.21
C ASN A 285 6.56 10.08 24.69
N VAL A 286 6.46 9.91 23.37
CA VAL A 286 5.43 9.09 22.74
C VAL A 286 5.87 7.64 22.67
N ARG A 287 4.96 6.74 23.05
CA ARG A 287 5.10 5.31 22.83
C ARG A 287 4.26 4.89 21.63
N ASP A 288 4.89 4.20 20.69
CA ASP A 288 4.17 3.63 19.56
C ASP A 288 3.18 2.57 20.05
N VAL A 289 2.01 2.51 19.41
CA VAL A 289 1.11 1.38 19.61
C VAL A 289 1.61 0.24 18.74
N GLU A 290 2.28 -0.71 19.37
CA GLU A 290 2.67 -1.94 18.68
C GLU A 290 1.47 -2.89 18.52
N VAL A 291 1.40 -3.55 17.37
CA VAL A 291 0.49 -4.66 17.07
C VAL A 291 1.36 -5.87 16.78
N VAL A 292 1.42 -6.80 17.71
CA VAL A 292 2.11 -8.07 17.56
C VAL A 292 1.08 -9.16 17.34
N ALA A 293 1.11 -9.80 16.19
CA ALA A 293 0.15 -10.82 15.81
C ALA A 293 0.84 -12.08 15.31
N GLU A 294 0.27 -13.24 15.65
CA GLU A 294 0.86 -14.55 15.34
C GLU A 294 -0.24 -15.61 15.15
N ILE A 295 -0.18 -16.33 14.05
CA ILE A 295 -0.90 -17.57 13.81
C ILE A 295 -0.05 -18.68 14.40
N VAL A 296 -0.53 -19.29 15.47
CA VAL A 296 0.14 -20.40 16.14
C VAL A 296 -0.47 -21.71 15.64
N SER A 297 0.29 -22.82 15.67
CA SER A 297 -0.23 -24.15 15.32
C SER A 297 -1.53 -24.48 16.09
N ASP A 298 -2.27 -25.46 15.62
CA ASP A 298 -3.47 -25.99 16.27
C ASP A 298 -4.59 -24.97 16.46
N ASN A 299 -4.88 -24.21 15.43
CA ASN A 299 -6.00 -23.27 15.40
C ASN A 299 -5.94 -22.19 16.50
N ARG A 300 -4.74 -21.69 16.78
CA ARG A 300 -4.51 -20.66 17.79
C ARG A 300 -4.04 -19.35 17.17
N ILE A 301 -4.67 -18.27 17.57
CA ILE A 301 -4.33 -16.90 17.16
C ILE A 301 -3.94 -16.08 18.37
N ARG A 302 -2.87 -15.33 18.26
CA ARG A 302 -2.42 -14.42 19.31
C ARG A 302 -2.28 -13.01 18.77
N VAL A 303 -2.89 -12.03 19.44
CA VAL A 303 -2.74 -10.60 19.14
C VAL A 303 -2.46 -9.83 20.44
N LYS A 304 -1.41 -9.04 20.43
CA LYS A 304 -1.02 -8.14 21.52
C LYS A 304 -0.93 -6.70 21.01
N THR A 305 -1.60 -5.76 21.68
CA THR A 305 -1.53 -4.33 21.37
C THR A 305 -1.98 -3.48 22.55
N ALA A 306 -1.57 -2.22 22.58
CA ALA A 306 -2.08 -1.23 23.54
C ALA A 306 -3.43 -0.64 23.12
N ALA A 307 -3.90 -0.84 21.88
CA ALA A 307 -5.21 -0.38 21.42
C ALA A 307 -6.35 -1.01 22.24
N ASN A 308 -7.44 -0.28 22.42
CA ASN A 308 -8.58 -0.73 23.23
C ASN A 308 -9.54 -1.63 22.44
N LYS A 309 -9.57 -1.51 21.11
CA LYS A 309 -10.38 -2.36 20.23
C LYS A 309 -9.49 -3.10 19.23
N ILE A 310 -9.79 -4.37 19.02
CA ILE A 310 -9.09 -5.24 18.09
C ILE A 310 -10.14 -5.98 17.28
N THR A 311 -10.02 -5.95 15.95
CA THR A 311 -10.77 -6.84 15.06
C THR A 311 -9.79 -7.77 14.37
N ILE A 312 -10.01 -9.06 14.53
CA ILE A 312 -9.22 -10.13 13.90
C ILE A 312 -10.06 -10.71 12.76
N TYR A 313 -9.50 -10.70 11.57
CA TYR A 313 -10.13 -11.26 10.38
C TYR A 313 -9.55 -12.64 10.07
N PHE A 314 -10.37 -13.55 9.55
CA PHE A 314 -9.99 -14.93 9.30
C PHE A 314 -10.23 -15.36 7.86
N THR A 315 -9.30 -16.17 7.37
CA THR A 315 -9.40 -16.88 6.10
C THR A 315 -9.18 -18.39 6.31
N PRO A 316 -9.54 -19.25 5.34
CA PRO A 316 -9.25 -20.68 5.40
C PRO A 316 -7.77 -21.03 5.49
N ASP A 317 -6.87 -20.14 5.02
CA ASP A 317 -5.43 -20.35 5.09
C ASP A 317 -4.88 -20.13 6.51
N MET A 318 -5.63 -19.44 7.38
CA MET A 318 -5.21 -19.11 8.74
C MET A 318 -5.73 -20.12 9.77
N ILE A 319 -6.96 -20.60 9.60
CA ILE A 319 -7.66 -21.46 10.56
C ILE A 319 -8.49 -22.54 9.85
N ASP A 320 -8.68 -23.65 10.55
CA ASP A 320 -9.67 -24.66 10.21
C ASP A 320 -11.03 -24.26 10.84
N PHE A 321 -12.02 -23.89 10.02
CA PHE A 321 -13.35 -23.48 10.47
C PHE A 321 -14.19 -24.61 11.05
N GLU A 322 -13.83 -25.87 10.82
CA GLU A 322 -14.52 -27.04 11.40
C GLU A 322 -14.12 -27.27 12.87
N GLN A 323 -13.06 -26.61 13.34
CA GLN A 323 -12.55 -26.71 14.70
C GLN A 323 -12.74 -25.41 15.48
N ARG A 324 -12.72 -25.52 16.81
CA ARG A 324 -12.74 -24.34 17.68
C ARG A 324 -11.39 -23.62 17.59
N VAL A 325 -11.45 -22.28 17.54
CA VAL A 325 -10.26 -21.41 17.49
C VAL A 325 -10.00 -20.85 18.89
N SER A 326 -8.77 -20.96 19.35
CA SER A 326 -8.28 -20.32 20.58
C SER A 326 -7.67 -18.97 20.27
N ILE A 327 -8.30 -17.89 20.73
CA ILE A 327 -7.91 -16.51 20.45
C ILE A 327 -7.37 -15.87 21.72
N TYR A 328 -6.12 -15.46 21.68
CA TYR A 328 -5.41 -14.78 22.76
C TYR A 328 -5.27 -13.30 22.41
N THR A 329 -6.04 -12.45 23.09
CA THR A 329 -5.96 -10.99 22.93
C THR A 329 -5.50 -10.36 24.25
N ASN A 330 -4.31 -9.76 24.27
CA ASN A 330 -3.71 -9.19 25.48
C ASN A 330 -3.74 -10.17 26.66
N SER A 331 -4.61 -9.92 27.67
CA SER A 331 -4.81 -10.77 28.85
C SER A 331 -6.01 -11.70 28.74
N SER A 332 -6.77 -11.66 27.63
CA SER A 332 -7.97 -12.48 27.43
C SER A 332 -7.65 -13.73 26.60
N ASN A 333 -8.30 -14.83 26.96
CA ASN A 333 -8.27 -16.07 26.19
C ASN A 333 -9.72 -16.54 25.94
N THR A 334 -10.07 -16.72 24.69
CA THR A 334 -11.40 -17.18 24.29
C THR A 334 -11.26 -18.33 23.31
N THR A 335 -11.93 -19.44 23.57
CA THR A 335 -12.01 -20.59 22.65
C THR A 335 -13.43 -20.75 22.16
N LYS A 336 -13.66 -20.53 20.86
CA LYS A 336 -14.99 -20.60 20.24
C LYS A 336 -14.95 -21.13 18.82
N ALA A 337 -16.11 -21.55 18.32
CA ALA A 337 -16.28 -21.78 16.88
C ALA A 337 -16.31 -20.42 16.16
N ILE A 338 -15.58 -20.31 15.07
CA ILE A 338 -15.61 -19.19 14.14
C ILE A 338 -16.39 -19.64 12.91
N VAL A 339 -17.49 -18.96 12.63
CA VAL A 339 -18.38 -19.35 11.53
C VAL A 339 -18.19 -18.39 10.37
N PRO A 340 -17.93 -18.89 9.15
CA PRO A 340 -17.87 -18.04 7.96
C PRO A 340 -19.19 -17.30 7.75
N SER A 341 -19.11 -16.00 7.41
CA SER A 341 -20.26 -15.14 7.18
C SER A 341 -20.19 -14.50 5.81
N THR A 342 -21.24 -14.69 5.01
CA THR A 342 -21.37 -14.00 3.71
C THR A 342 -21.40 -12.48 3.89
N GLU A 343 -22.02 -12.01 4.97
CA GLU A 343 -22.06 -10.57 5.30
C GLU A 343 -20.65 -10.02 5.51
N VAL A 344 -19.80 -10.71 6.28
CA VAL A 344 -18.42 -10.33 6.50
C VAL A 344 -17.63 -10.30 5.18
N MET A 345 -17.79 -11.33 4.33
CA MET A 345 -17.13 -11.37 3.01
C MET A 345 -17.56 -10.21 2.10
N LEU A 346 -18.85 -9.92 2.04
CA LEU A 346 -19.38 -8.84 1.19
C LEU A 346 -18.95 -7.46 1.71
N GLU A 347 -19.02 -7.24 3.00
CA GLU A 347 -18.60 -5.99 3.61
C GLU A 347 -17.10 -5.77 3.45
N ASP A 348 -16.29 -6.80 3.61
CA ASP A 348 -14.87 -6.74 3.38
C ASP A 348 -14.53 -6.36 1.93
N VAL A 349 -15.15 -7.03 0.94
CA VAL A 349 -14.94 -6.68 -0.47
C VAL A 349 -15.49 -5.28 -0.79
N ARG A 350 -16.57 -4.86 -0.14
CA ARG A 350 -17.11 -3.51 -0.32
C ARG A 350 -16.12 -2.43 0.16
N THR A 351 -15.41 -2.69 1.26
CA THR A 351 -14.52 -1.71 1.90
C THR A 351 -13.08 -1.74 1.36
N ARG A 352 -12.49 -2.93 1.21
CA ARG A 352 -11.12 -3.11 0.72
C ARG A 352 -11.02 -3.27 -0.79
N CYS A 353 -12.13 -3.60 -1.46
CA CYS A 353 -12.25 -3.83 -2.90
C CYS A 353 -11.40 -4.99 -3.43
N ASP A 354 -10.89 -5.84 -2.55
CA ASP A 354 -10.13 -7.03 -2.90
C ASP A 354 -11.04 -8.26 -3.05
N ARG A 355 -11.42 -8.55 -4.27
CA ARG A 355 -12.31 -9.67 -4.59
C ARG A 355 -11.62 -11.03 -4.53
N PHE A 356 -10.30 -11.04 -4.63
CA PHE A 356 -9.52 -12.28 -4.67
C PHE A 356 -9.30 -12.85 -3.28
N HIS A 357 -9.19 -11.98 -2.29
CA HIS A 357 -8.88 -12.34 -0.91
C HIS A 357 -9.89 -11.79 0.10
N PRO A 358 -11.18 -12.22 0.04
CA PRO A 358 -12.15 -11.81 1.04
C PRO A 358 -11.87 -12.49 2.38
N PHE A 359 -11.99 -11.74 3.46
CA PHE A 359 -12.03 -12.36 4.79
C PHE A 359 -13.38 -13.05 5.02
N TRP A 360 -13.35 -14.25 5.57
CA TRP A 360 -14.53 -15.09 5.72
C TRP A 360 -15.27 -14.89 7.03
N ALA A 361 -14.56 -14.46 8.06
CA ALA A 361 -15.11 -14.21 9.38
C ALA A 361 -14.29 -13.15 10.10
N LYS A 362 -14.84 -12.61 11.18
CA LYS A 362 -14.12 -11.70 12.08
C LYS A 362 -14.42 -11.99 13.55
N HIS A 363 -13.50 -11.59 14.42
CA HIS A 363 -13.65 -11.56 15.86
C HIS A 363 -13.29 -10.19 16.39
N GLU A 364 -14.20 -9.58 17.13
CA GLU A 364 -14.02 -8.28 17.77
C GLU A 364 -13.73 -8.46 19.27
N TYR A 365 -12.74 -7.75 19.75
CA TYR A 365 -12.38 -7.65 21.16
C TYR A 365 -12.37 -6.18 21.56
N SER A 366 -12.97 -5.85 22.68
CA SER A 366 -12.88 -4.53 23.30
C SER A 366 -12.42 -4.70 24.74
N ARG A 367 -11.43 -3.89 25.12
CA ARG A 367 -10.96 -3.83 26.50
C ARG A 367 -12.05 -3.19 27.34
N SER A 368 -12.57 -3.91 28.36
CA SER A 368 -13.42 -3.28 29.35
C SER A 368 -12.61 -2.21 30.10
N ARG A 369 -13.15 -1.00 30.16
CA ARG A 369 -12.58 0.10 30.94
C ARG A 369 -12.64 -0.20 32.42
#